data_fb9e55e8b8954e19a88ac8c3c31ad5f6
#
_entry.id   fb9e55e8b8954e19a88ac8c3c31ad5f6
#
_cell.length_a   1.000
_cell.length_b   1.000
_cell.length_c   1.000
_cell.angle_alpha   90.00
_cell.angle_beta   90.00
_cell.angle_gamma   90.00
#
_symmetry.space_group_name_H-M   'P 1'
#
loop_
_entity.id
_entity.type
_entity.pdbx_description
1 polymer ?
#
loop_
_entity_poly.entity_id
_entity_poly.type
_entity_poly.pdbx_seq_one_letter_code
_entity_poly.pdbx_strand_id
1 'polypeptide(L)'
;MDKLETLKQWITESQKIVFFGGAGVSTESGIPDFRSVDGLYSQKFDYPPETIISHSFYERKPEYFFRFYREKMLPLGFSPNVTHQVLARWEQEGRLSAVVTQNIDGLHQKAGSEKVYELHGSVLRNYCTRCGKFHSAEFVKNAPGVPKCDCGGTVKPDVVLYEESLDERTLEGAVAAIQGADMLIVAGTSLTVYPAAGLIRYYRGNRLVLINRDETPYDGYASLVLHQSLGEIFSQL
;
A
#
# COMPACT_ATOMS: atom_id res chain seq x y z
N MET A 1 -5.82 -31.33 -3.68
CA MET A 1 -6.75 -30.38 -2.99
C MET A 1 -6.78 -29.13 -3.84
N ASP A 2 -7.93 -28.53 -4.01
CA ASP A 2 -8.02 -27.25 -4.71
C ASP A 2 -7.24 -26.18 -3.92
N LYS A 3 -6.55 -25.29 -4.62
CA LYS A 3 -5.73 -24.24 -3.99
C LYS A 3 -6.56 -23.31 -3.08
N LEU A 4 -7.79 -23.02 -3.47
CA LEU A 4 -8.69 -22.20 -2.68
C LEU A 4 -9.13 -22.90 -1.39
N GLU A 5 -9.42 -24.17 -1.46
CA GLU A 5 -9.76 -24.97 -0.26
C GLU A 5 -8.56 -25.10 0.69
N THR A 6 -7.34 -25.23 0.15
CA THR A 6 -6.11 -25.19 0.96
C THR A 6 -5.97 -23.83 1.66
N LEU A 7 -6.24 -22.72 0.95
CA LEU A 7 -6.21 -21.37 1.53
C LEU A 7 -7.22 -21.23 2.67
N LYS A 8 -8.48 -21.65 2.46
CA LYS A 8 -9.53 -21.61 3.50
C LYS A 8 -9.15 -22.41 4.73
N GLN A 9 -8.60 -23.62 4.53
CA GLN A 9 -8.12 -24.45 5.62
C GLN A 9 -7.03 -23.73 6.41
N TRP A 10 -6.01 -23.19 5.73
CA TRP A 10 -4.91 -22.49 6.39
C TRP A 10 -5.37 -21.24 7.15
N ILE A 11 -6.33 -20.48 6.60
CA ILE A 11 -6.93 -19.32 7.29
C ILE A 11 -7.64 -19.78 8.58
N THR A 12 -8.36 -20.90 8.52
CA THR A 12 -9.09 -21.45 9.70
C THR A 12 -8.13 -21.92 10.78
N GLU A 13 -7.00 -22.51 10.41
CA GLU A 13 -5.99 -23.05 11.32
C GLU A 13 -5.02 -21.98 11.86
N SER A 14 -4.96 -20.80 11.24
CA SER A 14 -4.03 -19.73 11.61
C SER A 14 -4.64 -18.78 12.62
N GLN A 15 -3.80 -18.33 13.58
CA GLN A 15 -4.20 -17.41 14.65
C GLN A 15 -3.50 -16.04 14.56
N LYS A 16 -2.45 -15.93 13.76
CA LYS A 16 -1.65 -14.72 13.60
C LYS A 16 -1.36 -14.48 12.13
N ILE A 17 -2.41 -14.22 11.37
CA ILE A 17 -2.28 -13.87 9.96
C ILE A 17 -1.73 -12.46 9.83
N VAL A 18 -0.75 -12.24 8.97
CA VAL A 18 -0.35 -10.92 8.51
C VAL A 18 -0.62 -10.83 7.01
N PHE A 19 -1.21 -9.72 6.60
CA PHE A 19 -1.43 -9.39 5.20
C PHE A 19 -0.40 -8.37 4.72
N PHE A 20 0.26 -8.64 3.60
CA PHE A 20 1.18 -7.73 2.94
C PHE A 20 0.63 -7.36 1.57
N GLY A 21 0.25 -6.09 1.37
CA GLY A 21 -0.45 -5.62 0.18
C GLY A 21 0.28 -4.54 -0.60
N GLY A 22 -0.03 -4.48 -1.91
CA GLY A 22 0.40 -3.40 -2.80
C GLY A 22 -0.78 -2.81 -3.60
N ALA A 23 -0.48 -2.03 -4.62
CA ALA A 23 -1.47 -1.25 -5.38
C ALA A 23 -2.58 -2.10 -6.02
N GLY A 24 -2.30 -3.36 -6.36
CA GLY A 24 -3.30 -4.31 -6.87
C GLY A 24 -4.44 -4.60 -5.90
N VAL A 25 -4.28 -4.33 -4.60
CA VAL A 25 -5.37 -4.45 -3.60
C VAL A 25 -6.46 -3.41 -3.84
N SER A 26 -6.12 -2.24 -4.36
CA SER A 26 -7.05 -1.11 -4.55
C SER A 26 -7.57 -0.96 -5.98
N THR A 27 -7.16 -1.82 -6.93
CA THR A 27 -7.63 -1.75 -8.32
C THR A 27 -9.13 -1.98 -8.44
N GLU A 28 -9.70 -2.89 -7.66
CA GLU A 28 -11.14 -3.14 -7.61
C GLU A 28 -11.93 -2.07 -6.84
N SER A 29 -11.24 -1.14 -6.19
CA SER A 29 -11.83 0.10 -5.67
C SER A 29 -11.86 1.22 -6.71
N GLY A 30 -11.27 1.01 -7.92
CA GLY A 30 -11.17 1.99 -8.99
C GLY A 30 -9.87 2.82 -8.97
N ILE A 31 -8.93 2.53 -8.07
CA ILE A 31 -7.62 3.19 -8.04
C ILE A 31 -6.66 2.37 -8.93
N PRO A 32 -6.13 2.95 -10.04
CA PRO A 32 -5.20 2.23 -10.90
C PRO A 32 -3.91 1.91 -10.14
N ASP A 33 -3.33 0.76 -10.42
CA ASP A 33 -1.99 0.45 -9.95
C ASP A 33 -0.92 1.20 -10.75
N PHE A 34 0.35 0.99 -10.40
CA PHE A 34 1.45 1.72 -11.05
C PHE A 34 1.96 1.04 -12.32
N ARG A 35 1.96 -0.29 -12.41
CA ARG A 35 2.77 -1.06 -13.37
C ARG A 35 2.01 -1.95 -14.32
N SER A 36 0.71 -2.21 -14.10
CA SER A 36 -0.09 -2.97 -15.06
C SER A 36 -0.20 -2.26 -16.40
N VAL A 37 -0.75 -2.94 -17.39
CA VAL A 37 -0.97 -2.37 -18.73
C VAL A 37 -1.76 -1.07 -18.69
N ASP A 38 -2.74 -0.98 -17.78
CA ASP A 38 -3.57 0.20 -17.54
C ASP A 38 -3.07 1.07 -16.38
N GLY A 39 -1.89 0.74 -15.84
CA GLY A 39 -1.30 1.40 -14.68
C GLY A 39 -0.77 2.80 -14.98
N LEU A 40 -0.44 3.51 -13.92
CA LEU A 40 0.03 4.89 -13.99
C LEU A 40 1.29 5.03 -14.88
N TYR A 41 2.20 4.06 -14.81
CA TYR A 41 3.46 4.11 -15.56
C TYR A 41 3.32 3.85 -17.07
N SER A 42 2.19 3.30 -17.51
CA SER A 42 1.87 3.11 -18.92
C SER A 42 1.35 4.40 -19.61
N GLN A 43 1.03 5.45 -18.84
CA GLN A 43 0.55 6.71 -19.37
C GLN A 43 1.71 7.60 -19.83
N LYS A 44 1.43 8.46 -20.83
CA LYS A 44 2.45 9.40 -21.35
C LYS A 44 2.48 10.68 -20.52
N PHE A 45 3.67 11.01 -20.01
CA PHE A 45 3.97 12.24 -19.29
C PHE A 45 5.26 12.88 -19.86
N ASP A 46 5.52 14.15 -19.55
CA ASP A 46 6.74 14.85 -19.96
C ASP A 46 8.02 14.25 -19.32
N TYR A 47 7.84 13.59 -18.16
CA TYR A 47 8.89 12.89 -17.41
C TYR A 47 8.39 11.52 -16.97
N PRO A 48 9.27 10.51 -16.80
CA PRO A 48 8.86 9.24 -16.22
C PRO A 48 8.19 9.44 -14.85
N PRO A 49 7.08 8.75 -14.56
CA PRO A 49 6.39 8.90 -13.27
C PRO A 49 7.30 8.71 -12.05
N GLU A 50 8.21 7.74 -12.09
CA GLU A 50 9.19 7.53 -11.01
C GLU A 50 10.08 8.77 -10.79
N THR A 51 10.43 9.47 -11.86
CA THR A 51 11.18 10.74 -11.76
C THR A 51 10.30 11.81 -11.11
N ILE A 52 9.03 11.95 -11.53
CA ILE A 52 8.12 12.97 -11.00
C ILE A 52 7.91 12.80 -9.49
N ILE A 53 7.79 11.55 -9.01
CA ILE A 53 7.57 11.23 -7.60
C ILE A 53 8.88 10.94 -6.84
N SER A 54 9.99 11.54 -7.26
CA SER A 54 11.25 11.52 -6.51
C SER A 54 11.42 12.80 -5.66
N HIS A 55 12.16 12.67 -4.55
CA HIS A 55 12.49 13.79 -3.67
C HIS A 55 13.19 14.94 -4.42
N SER A 56 14.19 14.60 -5.22
CA SER A 56 14.93 15.60 -6.01
C SER A 56 14.09 16.32 -7.05
N PHE A 57 13.07 15.68 -7.62
CA PHE A 57 12.14 16.34 -8.54
C PHE A 57 11.15 17.22 -7.78
N TYR A 58 10.63 16.74 -6.65
CA TYR A 58 9.78 17.54 -5.77
C TYR A 58 10.46 18.85 -5.36
N GLU A 59 11.75 18.83 -5.02
CA GLU A 59 12.50 20.04 -4.66
C GLU A 59 12.73 20.97 -5.87
N ARG A 60 13.11 20.40 -7.02
CA ARG A 60 13.47 21.20 -8.21
C ARG A 60 12.27 21.75 -8.99
N LYS A 61 11.17 21.00 -9.03
CA LYS A 61 9.97 21.30 -9.82
C LYS A 61 8.67 21.10 -9.01
N PRO A 62 8.52 21.78 -7.86
CA PRO A 62 7.39 21.53 -6.96
C PRO A 62 6.03 21.80 -7.60
N GLU A 63 5.91 22.79 -8.48
CA GLU A 63 4.63 23.07 -9.17
C GLU A 63 4.20 21.90 -10.08
N TYR A 64 5.15 21.31 -10.81
CA TYR A 64 4.88 20.14 -11.66
C TYR A 64 4.53 18.93 -10.79
N PHE A 65 5.31 18.69 -9.72
CA PHE A 65 5.03 17.61 -8.76
C PHE A 65 3.62 17.72 -8.20
N PHE A 66 3.19 18.87 -7.67
CA PHE A 66 1.87 19.02 -7.08
C PHE A 66 0.73 18.95 -8.10
N ARG A 67 0.93 19.38 -9.34
CA ARG A 67 -0.04 19.17 -10.42
C ARG A 67 -0.26 17.67 -10.64
N PHE A 68 0.83 16.93 -10.87
CA PHE A 68 0.79 15.47 -11.05
C PHE A 68 0.21 14.75 -9.83
N TYR A 69 0.64 15.12 -8.64
CA TYR A 69 0.18 14.53 -7.38
C TYR A 69 -1.32 14.64 -7.21
N ARG A 70 -1.91 15.82 -7.46
CA ARG A 70 -3.35 16.03 -7.38
C ARG A 70 -4.14 15.23 -8.41
N GLU A 71 -3.63 15.14 -9.62
CA GLU A 71 -4.31 14.47 -10.72
C GLU A 71 -4.24 12.94 -10.61
N LYS A 72 -3.12 12.41 -10.12
CA LYS A 72 -2.79 10.99 -10.23
C LYS A 72 -2.60 10.24 -8.92
N MET A 73 -2.20 10.93 -7.86
CA MET A 73 -1.79 10.29 -6.61
C MET A 73 -2.69 10.59 -5.42
N LEU A 74 -3.70 11.44 -5.59
CA LEU A 74 -4.61 11.84 -4.52
C LEU A 74 -6.01 11.19 -4.71
N PRO A 75 -6.18 9.90 -4.35
CA PRO A 75 -7.40 9.13 -4.62
C PRO A 75 -8.49 9.43 -3.59
N LEU A 76 -8.96 10.68 -3.53
CA LEU A 76 -10.07 11.06 -2.66
C LEU A 76 -11.42 10.62 -3.26
N GLY A 77 -12.29 10.07 -2.43
CA GLY A 77 -13.66 9.66 -2.82
C GLY A 77 -13.81 8.19 -3.18
N PHE A 78 -12.75 7.40 -3.22
CA PHE A 78 -12.84 5.95 -3.42
C PHE A 78 -13.32 5.21 -2.16
N SER A 79 -13.85 4.02 -2.35
CA SER A 79 -14.36 3.18 -1.26
C SER A 79 -13.61 1.85 -1.18
N PRO A 80 -13.47 1.29 0.05
CA PRO A 80 -12.91 -0.04 0.22
C PRO A 80 -13.67 -1.09 -0.60
N ASN A 81 -12.96 -2.04 -1.18
CA ASN A 81 -13.52 -3.23 -1.83
C ASN A 81 -13.61 -4.42 -0.87
N VAL A 82 -14.06 -5.56 -1.39
CA VAL A 82 -14.25 -6.79 -0.60
C VAL A 82 -12.98 -7.24 0.11
N THR A 83 -11.80 -7.10 -0.50
CA THR A 83 -10.52 -7.46 0.13
C THR A 83 -10.28 -6.66 1.40
N HIS A 84 -10.43 -5.34 1.35
CA HIS A 84 -10.29 -4.49 2.53
C HIS A 84 -11.30 -4.86 3.64
N GLN A 85 -12.57 -5.13 3.25
CA GLN A 85 -13.64 -5.47 4.19
C GLN A 85 -13.40 -6.80 4.89
N VAL A 86 -12.93 -7.81 4.16
CA VAL A 86 -12.60 -9.13 4.72
C VAL A 86 -11.41 -9.02 5.68
N LEU A 87 -10.38 -8.28 5.33
CA LEU A 87 -9.23 -8.06 6.22
C LEU A 87 -9.63 -7.37 7.53
N ALA A 88 -10.46 -6.32 7.45
CA ALA A 88 -10.98 -5.63 8.64
C ALA A 88 -11.82 -6.57 9.52
N ARG A 89 -12.67 -7.40 8.90
CA ARG A 89 -13.45 -8.41 9.61
C ARG A 89 -12.53 -9.43 10.33
N TRP A 90 -11.50 -9.95 9.66
CA TRP A 90 -10.56 -10.89 10.28
C TRP A 90 -9.77 -10.30 11.43
N GLU A 91 -9.47 -8.99 11.38
CA GLU A 91 -8.85 -8.28 12.49
C GLU A 91 -9.80 -8.20 13.69
N GLN A 92 -11.07 -7.85 13.47
CA GLN A 92 -12.11 -7.83 14.50
C GLN A 92 -12.37 -9.22 15.12
N GLU A 93 -12.26 -10.29 14.31
CA GLU A 93 -12.34 -11.68 14.75
C GLU A 93 -11.08 -12.16 15.48
N GLY A 94 -10.03 -11.36 15.56
CA GLY A 94 -8.75 -11.69 16.20
C GLY A 94 -7.85 -12.64 15.41
N ARG A 95 -8.12 -12.87 14.12
CA ARG A 95 -7.33 -13.74 13.22
C ARG A 95 -6.22 -12.98 12.50
N LEU A 96 -6.49 -11.76 12.05
CA LEU A 96 -5.51 -10.89 11.41
C LEU A 96 -4.79 -10.05 12.45
N SER A 97 -3.48 -10.20 12.52
CA SER A 97 -2.64 -9.47 13.48
C SER A 97 -2.22 -8.10 13.00
N ALA A 98 -2.07 -7.92 11.70
CA ALA A 98 -1.73 -6.64 11.08
C ALA A 98 -1.90 -6.67 9.56
N VAL A 99 -2.12 -5.48 9.00
CA VAL A 99 -1.94 -5.17 7.57
C VAL A 99 -0.62 -4.44 7.42
N VAL A 100 0.24 -4.91 6.53
CA VAL A 100 1.42 -4.19 6.03
C VAL A 100 1.13 -3.77 4.60
N THR A 101 1.09 -2.49 4.32
CA THR A 101 0.70 -2.00 3.00
C THR A 101 1.71 -1.06 2.38
N GLN A 102 1.89 -1.17 1.07
CA GLN A 102 2.62 -0.21 0.25
C GLN A 102 1.71 0.93 -0.24
N ASN A 103 0.39 0.79 -0.05
CA ASN A 103 -0.60 1.76 -0.50
C ASN A 103 -0.62 2.98 0.42
N ILE A 104 -0.94 4.12 -0.19
CA ILE A 104 -1.02 5.43 0.46
C ILE A 104 -2.46 5.97 0.53
N ASP A 105 -3.45 5.17 0.12
CA ASP A 105 -4.84 5.57 -0.12
C ASP A 105 -5.73 5.60 1.14
N GLY A 106 -5.30 4.93 2.23
CA GLY A 106 -6.05 4.85 3.49
C GLY A 106 -7.28 3.94 3.44
N LEU A 107 -7.44 3.10 2.41
CA LEU A 107 -8.65 2.27 2.27
C LEU A 107 -8.73 1.15 3.30
N HIS A 108 -7.61 0.64 3.81
CA HIS A 108 -7.62 -0.33 4.91
C HIS A 108 -8.24 0.25 6.17
N GLN A 109 -7.81 1.45 6.58
CA GLN A 109 -8.37 2.15 7.75
C GLN A 109 -9.84 2.54 7.49
N LYS A 110 -10.17 2.97 6.28
CA LYS A 110 -11.56 3.28 5.90
C LYS A 110 -12.48 2.06 5.94
N ALA A 111 -11.94 0.85 5.75
CA ALA A 111 -12.68 -0.41 5.91
C ALA A 111 -12.86 -0.83 7.37
N GLY A 112 -12.09 -0.24 8.30
CA GLY A 112 -12.13 -0.55 9.73
C GLY A 112 -10.91 -1.29 10.26
N SER A 113 -9.85 -1.50 9.46
CA SER A 113 -8.58 -2.03 9.97
C SER A 113 -7.90 -0.99 10.86
N GLU A 114 -7.44 -1.42 12.05
CA GLU A 114 -6.80 -0.56 13.04
C GLU A 114 -5.28 -0.69 13.01
N LYS A 115 -4.75 -1.91 12.89
CA LYS A 115 -3.32 -2.17 12.89
C LYS A 115 -2.76 -2.23 11.48
N VAL A 116 -2.51 -1.06 10.92
CA VAL A 116 -2.03 -0.88 9.53
C VAL A 116 -0.65 -0.22 9.55
N TYR A 117 0.35 -0.89 8.99
CA TYR A 117 1.68 -0.35 8.74
C TYR A 117 1.75 0.18 7.30
N GLU A 118 1.64 1.49 7.15
CA GLU A 118 1.71 2.18 5.85
C GLU A 118 3.18 2.46 5.49
N LEU A 119 3.83 1.52 4.82
CA LEU A 119 5.28 1.59 4.52
C LEU A 119 5.67 2.83 3.71
N HIS A 120 4.77 3.32 2.86
CA HIS A 120 5.02 4.49 2.01
C HIS A 120 4.23 5.73 2.48
N GLY A 121 3.76 5.74 3.74
CA GLY A 121 3.00 6.84 4.30
C GLY A 121 1.56 6.91 3.80
N SER A 122 0.97 8.12 3.79
CA SER A 122 -0.43 8.31 3.43
C SER A 122 -0.70 9.68 2.81
N VAL A 123 -1.52 9.72 1.78
CA VAL A 123 -2.02 10.97 1.17
C VAL A 123 -2.93 11.76 2.12
N LEU A 124 -3.48 11.11 3.13
CA LEU A 124 -4.41 11.73 4.09
C LEU A 124 -3.69 12.60 5.12
N ARG A 125 -2.39 12.43 5.29
CA ARG A 125 -1.55 13.23 6.18
C ARG A 125 -0.61 14.12 5.37
N ASN A 126 -0.55 15.39 5.72
CA ASN A 126 0.31 16.36 5.06
C ASN A 126 0.87 17.30 6.11
N TYR A 127 2.14 17.63 6.04
CA TYR A 127 2.78 18.44 7.07
C TYR A 127 3.56 19.61 6.48
N CYS A 128 3.51 20.75 7.18
CA CYS A 128 4.35 21.88 6.85
C CYS A 128 5.83 21.55 7.11
N THR A 129 6.68 21.72 6.10
CA THR A 129 8.12 21.45 6.20
C THR A 129 8.85 22.41 7.14
N ARG A 130 8.23 23.56 7.53
CA ARG A 130 8.84 24.56 8.42
C ARG A 130 8.39 24.39 9.88
N CYS A 131 7.08 24.25 10.12
CA CYS A 131 6.53 24.27 11.48
C CYS A 131 5.86 22.95 11.91
N GLY A 132 5.82 21.93 11.06
CA GLY A 132 5.23 20.64 11.38
C GLY A 132 3.70 20.62 11.46
N LYS A 133 3.01 21.76 11.20
CA LYS A 133 1.54 21.82 11.26
C LYS A 133 0.93 20.82 10.28
N PHE A 134 -0.03 20.02 10.78
CA PHE A 134 -0.83 19.12 9.97
C PHE A 134 -1.80 19.87 9.03
N HIS A 135 -1.99 19.33 7.83
CA HIS A 135 -2.98 19.76 6.85
C HIS A 135 -3.68 18.53 6.25
N SER A 136 -4.98 18.67 5.96
CA SER A 136 -5.76 17.59 5.36
C SER A 136 -5.41 17.37 3.87
N ALA A 137 -5.85 16.24 3.32
CA ALA A 137 -5.73 15.97 1.89
C ALA A 137 -6.52 16.98 1.05
N GLU A 138 -7.69 17.42 1.52
CA GLU A 138 -8.53 18.44 0.87
C GLU A 138 -7.81 19.79 0.80
N PHE A 139 -7.05 20.15 1.83
CA PHE A 139 -6.21 21.34 1.79
C PHE A 139 -5.22 21.29 0.62
N VAL A 140 -4.50 20.18 0.46
CA VAL A 140 -3.54 19.99 -0.64
C VAL A 140 -4.24 19.96 -1.99
N LYS A 141 -5.42 19.29 -2.05
CA LYS A 141 -6.24 19.21 -3.27
C LYS A 141 -6.66 20.58 -3.78
N ASN A 142 -7.10 21.45 -2.88
CA ASN A 142 -7.70 22.74 -3.21
C ASN A 142 -6.68 23.90 -3.26
N ALA A 143 -5.46 23.69 -2.79
CA ALA A 143 -4.44 24.72 -2.80
C ALA A 143 -4.01 25.10 -4.24
N PRO A 144 -3.91 26.37 -4.60
CA PRO A 144 -3.35 26.78 -5.88
C PRO A 144 -1.84 26.55 -5.90
N GLY A 145 -1.32 25.99 -7.01
CA GLY A 145 0.12 25.76 -7.18
C GLY A 145 0.73 24.89 -6.08
N VAL A 146 1.81 25.35 -5.48
CA VAL A 146 2.49 24.67 -4.36
C VAL A 146 1.77 25.00 -3.04
N PRO A 147 1.24 24.00 -2.30
CA PRO A 147 0.52 24.24 -1.05
C PRO A 147 1.40 24.96 -0.01
N LYS A 148 0.91 26.04 0.57
CA LYS A 148 1.62 26.83 1.58
C LYS A 148 0.86 26.87 2.90
N CYS A 149 1.59 26.66 3.97
CA CYS A 149 1.11 26.85 5.34
C CYS A 149 1.04 28.34 5.70
N ASP A 150 0.25 28.69 6.71
CA ASP A 150 0.14 30.05 7.23
C ASP A 150 1.50 30.64 7.66
N CYS A 151 2.47 29.80 8.06
CA CYS A 151 3.84 30.23 8.38
C CYS A 151 4.72 30.50 7.14
N GLY A 152 4.19 30.32 5.92
CA GLY A 152 4.91 30.45 4.65
C GLY A 152 5.71 29.20 4.22
N GLY A 153 5.76 28.14 5.05
CA GLY A 153 6.40 26.86 4.70
C GLY A 153 5.60 26.10 3.66
N THR A 154 6.28 25.25 2.88
CA THR A 154 5.61 24.32 1.95
C THR A 154 4.94 23.16 2.73
N VAL A 155 3.75 22.77 2.32
CA VAL A 155 3.08 21.58 2.87
C VAL A 155 3.43 20.39 2.00
N LYS A 156 4.20 19.43 2.55
CA LYS A 156 4.56 18.16 1.87
C LYS A 156 3.60 17.06 2.30
N PRO A 157 3.11 16.24 1.36
CA PRO A 157 2.41 15.01 1.70
C PRO A 157 3.31 14.07 2.52
N ASP A 158 2.74 13.38 3.50
CA ASP A 158 3.40 12.31 4.27
C ASP A 158 3.45 11.01 3.45
N VAL A 159 3.99 11.15 2.24
CA VAL A 159 4.22 10.06 1.30
C VAL A 159 5.72 9.93 1.08
N VAL A 160 6.22 8.70 1.20
CA VAL A 160 7.63 8.38 0.92
C VAL A 160 7.85 8.44 -0.59
N LEU A 161 8.63 9.41 -1.02
CA LEU A 161 9.03 9.57 -2.42
C LEU A 161 10.24 8.66 -2.72
N TYR A 162 10.48 8.37 -4.01
CA TYR A 162 11.77 7.79 -4.39
C TYR A 162 12.90 8.67 -3.85
N GLU A 163 14.02 8.06 -3.47
CA GLU A 163 15.18 8.69 -2.80
C GLU A 163 14.97 8.98 -1.31
N GLU A 164 13.75 8.81 -0.76
CA GLU A 164 13.49 8.93 0.68
C GLU A 164 13.54 7.57 1.38
N SER A 165 13.90 7.58 2.66
CA SER A 165 13.86 6.39 3.51
C SER A 165 12.46 6.12 4.05
N LEU A 166 12.13 4.85 4.27
CA LEU A 166 10.92 4.47 5.01
C LEU A 166 11.02 4.95 6.47
N ASP A 167 9.88 5.22 7.08
CA ASP A 167 9.82 5.50 8.52
C ASP A 167 10.30 4.27 9.33
N GLU A 168 11.28 4.48 10.20
CA GLU A 168 11.96 3.42 10.93
C GLU A 168 11.00 2.66 11.86
N ARG A 169 10.11 3.38 12.55
CA ARG A 169 9.13 2.76 13.48
C ARG A 169 8.10 1.92 12.73
N THR A 170 7.62 2.41 11.60
CA THR A 170 6.71 1.67 10.73
C THR A 170 7.37 0.40 10.20
N LEU A 171 8.64 0.52 9.77
CA LEU A 171 9.42 -0.59 9.27
C LEU A 171 9.66 -1.66 10.35
N GLU A 172 10.10 -1.26 11.54
CA GLU A 172 10.32 -2.16 12.68
C GLU A 172 9.03 -2.87 13.08
N GLY A 173 7.92 -2.14 13.16
CA GLY A 173 6.61 -2.71 13.49
C GLY A 173 6.13 -3.72 12.44
N ALA A 174 6.31 -3.42 11.16
CA ALA A 174 5.98 -4.33 10.06
C ALA A 174 6.83 -5.60 10.09
N VAL A 175 8.14 -5.46 10.29
CA VAL A 175 9.06 -6.60 10.42
C VAL A 175 8.68 -7.48 11.61
N ALA A 176 8.43 -6.89 12.76
CA ALA A 176 8.03 -7.63 13.97
C ALA A 176 6.71 -8.40 13.75
N ALA A 177 5.72 -7.77 13.10
CA ALA A 177 4.46 -8.41 12.75
C ALA A 177 4.68 -9.63 11.82
N ILE A 178 5.46 -9.46 10.74
CA ILE A 178 5.78 -10.51 9.78
C ILE A 178 6.53 -11.67 10.44
N GLN A 179 7.51 -11.37 11.31
CA GLN A 179 8.26 -12.41 12.03
C GLN A 179 7.39 -13.21 13.00
N GLY A 180 6.40 -12.58 13.61
CA GLY A 180 5.49 -13.20 14.56
C GLY A 180 4.30 -13.93 13.92
N ALA A 181 4.15 -13.86 12.61
CA ALA A 181 3.02 -14.46 11.90
C ALA A 181 3.16 -15.98 11.76
N ASP A 182 2.07 -16.71 11.90
CA ASP A 182 1.97 -18.13 11.55
C ASP A 182 1.51 -18.33 10.08
N MET A 183 0.95 -17.28 9.48
CA MET A 183 0.60 -17.22 8.06
C MET A 183 0.87 -15.82 7.51
N LEU A 184 1.55 -15.73 6.37
CA LEU A 184 1.76 -14.48 5.63
C LEU A 184 1.04 -14.55 4.28
N ILE A 185 0.07 -13.65 4.08
CA ILE A 185 -0.61 -13.48 2.79
C ILE A 185 -0.02 -12.26 2.10
N VAL A 186 0.60 -12.47 0.96
CA VAL A 186 1.14 -11.41 0.10
C VAL A 186 0.23 -11.27 -1.11
N ALA A 187 -0.28 -10.08 -1.36
CA ALA A 187 -1.29 -9.91 -2.40
C ALA A 187 -1.23 -8.55 -3.14
N GLY A 188 -1.59 -8.57 -4.42
CA GLY A 188 -1.72 -7.36 -5.24
C GLY A 188 -0.44 -6.53 -5.34
N THR A 189 0.73 -7.19 -5.39
CA THR A 189 2.03 -6.51 -5.48
C THR A 189 2.96 -7.26 -6.43
N SER A 190 3.70 -6.51 -7.25
CA SER A 190 4.74 -7.08 -8.12
C SER A 190 6.00 -7.52 -7.37
N LEU A 191 6.14 -7.12 -6.09
CA LEU A 191 7.33 -7.39 -5.26
C LEU A 191 8.65 -6.90 -5.88
N THR A 192 8.60 -5.78 -6.60
CA THR A 192 9.78 -5.18 -7.28
C THR A 192 10.24 -3.88 -6.64
N VAL A 193 9.47 -3.29 -5.70
CA VAL A 193 9.81 -2.04 -5.02
C VAL A 193 10.52 -2.32 -3.71
N TYR A 194 11.82 -2.00 -3.67
CA TYR A 194 12.64 -2.13 -2.47
C TYR A 194 12.73 -0.80 -1.70
N PRO A 195 12.86 -0.82 -0.35
CA PRO A 195 13.08 -2.00 0.49
C PRO A 195 11.80 -2.79 0.85
N ALA A 196 10.60 -2.29 0.57
CA ALA A 196 9.33 -2.90 0.99
C ALA A 196 9.20 -4.37 0.56
N ALA A 197 9.49 -4.71 -0.71
CA ALA A 197 9.44 -6.09 -1.21
C ALA A 197 10.35 -7.06 -0.43
N GLY A 198 11.44 -6.56 0.15
CA GLY A 198 12.38 -7.36 0.93
C GLY A 198 11.82 -7.82 2.28
N LEU A 199 10.75 -7.17 2.81
CA LEU A 199 10.21 -7.49 4.12
C LEU A 199 9.65 -8.90 4.22
N ILE A 200 9.15 -9.47 3.12
CA ILE A 200 8.61 -10.84 3.13
C ILE A 200 9.66 -11.89 3.52
N ARG A 201 10.96 -11.59 3.37
CA ARG A 201 12.06 -12.47 3.78
C ARG A 201 12.21 -12.62 5.29
N TYR A 202 11.57 -11.74 6.07
CA TYR A 202 11.55 -11.86 7.53
C TYR A 202 10.53 -12.89 8.03
N TYR A 203 9.61 -13.35 7.17
CA TYR A 203 8.70 -14.41 7.52
C TYR A 203 9.43 -15.72 7.82
N ARG A 204 9.07 -16.39 8.91
CA ARG A 204 9.73 -17.60 9.42
C ARG A 204 8.84 -18.84 9.39
N GLY A 205 7.57 -18.67 9.07
CA GLY A 205 6.60 -19.77 9.01
C GLY A 205 6.65 -20.56 7.70
N ASN A 206 5.72 -21.48 7.57
CA ASN A 206 5.61 -22.38 6.42
C ASN A 206 4.32 -22.15 5.59
N ARG A 207 3.55 -21.11 5.90
CA ARG A 207 2.31 -20.77 5.18
C ARG A 207 2.45 -19.40 4.51
N LEU A 208 3.42 -19.28 3.59
CA LEU A 208 3.54 -18.13 2.71
C LEU A 208 2.59 -18.29 1.55
N VAL A 209 1.57 -17.44 1.49
CA VAL A 209 0.58 -17.41 0.41
C VAL A 209 0.81 -16.20 -0.47
N LEU A 210 0.79 -16.39 -1.78
CA LEU A 210 0.94 -15.33 -2.76
C LEU A 210 -0.31 -15.31 -3.66
N ILE A 211 -1.00 -14.15 -3.68
CA ILE A 211 -2.20 -13.93 -4.49
C ILE A 211 -1.95 -12.72 -5.40
N ASN A 212 -1.72 -12.97 -6.67
CA ASN A 212 -1.46 -11.91 -7.64
C ASN A 212 -1.87 -12.37 -9.04
N ARG A 213 -2.39 -11.49 -9.88
CA ARG A 213 -2.78 -11.86 -11.26
C ARG A 213 -1.59 -12.34 -12.07
N ASP A 214 -0.51 -11.58 -12.02
CA ASP A 214 0.73 -11.87 -12.75
C ASP A 214 1.71 -12.62 -11.86
N GLU A 215 2.64 -13.35 -12.50
CA GLU A 215 3.76 -13.98 -11.81
C GLU A 215 4.66 -12.95 -11.12
N THR A 216 5.26 -13.36 -10.03
CA THR A 216 6.20 -12.54 -9.25
C THR A 216 7.53 -13.25 -9.07
N PRO A 217 8.63 -12.53 -8.81
CA PRO A 217 9.93 -13.14 -8.51
C PRO A 217 9.93 -14.07 -7.28
N TYR A 218 8.86 -14.05 -6.49
CA TYR A 218 8.73 -14.80 -5.24
C TYR A 218 7.81 -16.02 -5.32
N ASP A 219 7.20 -16.31 -6.47
CA ASP A 219 6.30 -17.46 -6.66
C ASP A 219 6.96 -18.76 -6.23
N GLY A 220 8.24 -18.96 -6.57
CA GLY A 220 9.00 -20.15 -6.20
C GLY A 220 9.32 -20.28 -4.70
N TYR A 221 9.12 -19.24 -3.91
CA TYR A 221 9.31 -19.24 -2.45
C TYR A 221 8.01 -19.43 -1.69
N ALA A 222 6.87 -19.19 -2.34
CA ALA A 222 5.56 -19.29 -1.71
C ALA A 222 5.13 -20.75 -1.56
N SER A 223 4.49 -21.05 -0.44
CA SER A 223 3.92 -22.38 -0.17
C SER A 223 2.60 -22.61 -0.93
N LEU A 224 1.92 -21.52 -1.28
CA LEU A 224 0.69 -21.51 -2.06
C LEU A 224 0.64 -20.27 -2.95
N VAL A 225 0.42 -20.45 -4.25
CA VAL A 225 0.31 -19.38 -5.24
C VAL A 225 -1.02 -19.46 -5.95
N LEU A 226 -1.77 -18.34 -5.98
CA LEU A 226 -3.02 -18.19 -6.73
C LEU A 226 -2.88 -17.01 -7.72
N HIS A 227 -3.00 -17.30 -9.01
CA HIS A 227 -3.01 -16.29 -10.08
C HIS A 227 -4.45 -15.95 -10.46
N GLN A 228 -5.12 -15.21 -9.57
CA GLN A 228 -6.52 -14.80 -9.71
C GLN A 228 -6.69 -13.35 -9.20
N SER A 229 -7.84 -12.74 -9.50
CA SER A 229 -8.17 -11.43 -8.93
C SER A 229 -8.44 -11.55 -7.43
N LEU A 230 -8.13 -10.49 -6.68
CA LEU A 230 -8.34 -10.51 -5.23
C LEU A 230 -9.82 -10.58 -4.88
N GLY A 231 -10.68 -9.89 -5.63
CA GLY A 231 -12.13 -9.93 -5.40
C GLY A 231 -12.71 -11.33 -5.58
N GLU A 232 -12.26 -12.09 -6.59
CA GLU A 232 -12.70 -13.49 -6.78
C GLU A 232 -12.32 -14.38 -5.59
N ILE A 233 -11.12 -14.19 -5.05
CA ILE A 233 -10.65 -14.97 -3.90
C ILE A 233 -11.36 -14.50 -2.62
N PHE A 234 -11.26 -13.21 -2.29
CA PHE A 234 -11.73 -12.68 -1.01
C PHE A 234 -13.25 -12.69 -0.86
N SER A 235 -14.03 -12.70 -1.96
CA SER A 235 -15.49 -12.88 -1.89
C SER A 235 -15.92 -14.27 -1.43
N GLN A 236 -15.00 -15.24 -1.41
CA GLN A 236 -15.25 -16.63 -1.00
C GLN A 236 -14.69 -16.94 0.40
N LEU A 237 -14.06 -15.93 1.04
CA LEU A 237 -13.43 -16.02 2.35
C LEU A 237 -14.22 -15.21 3.38
#